data_fd023e2eab041b2747c2ae727805ec56
#
_entry.id   fd023e2eab041b2747c2ae727805ec56
#
_cell.length_a   1.000
_cell.length_b   1.000
_cell.length_c   1.000
_cell.angle_alpha   90.00
_cell.angle_beta   90.00
_cell.angle_gamma   90.00
#
_symmetry.space_group_name_H-M   'P 1'
#
loop_
_entity.id
_entity.type
_entity.pdbx_description
1 polymer ?
#
loop_
_entity_poly.entity_id
_entity_poly.type
_entity_poly.pdbx_seq_one_letter_code
_entity_poly.pdbx_strand_id
1 'polypeptide(L)'
;MLNLFIIKKTSLLLLLSLAVQQSFAQTDPQFTQYVFNQFYLNPGAAGMGGQTSVSAFYRTQWTGYTGTFDSGGAPTTQIVSASVPFSGVKGGLGIYMMNDVIGGGNVNRELNAAYSFHKRIGNNLIGIGASVGIYNRTLNGGDFRPRESEDPSIPTTKTSEIQPDISAGVYLYNPSYQLGLSLKHINQPTFGFSTLTGRNPLERSLYLSGSLLIGISYTLDISPMFVIKSDFKTISPEVGALVSLNSAYWAGINYRWQDAASVLIGGNFLNNKVSLGYAMDYVVFGSFAKAPISHEIMLTYSLNALRSGSKSIIRTPRYRY
;
A
#
# COMPACT_ATOMS: atom_id res chain seq x y z
N MET A 1 -25.48 19.64 42.61
CA MET A 1 -25.59 18.43 41.75
C MET A 1 -26.01 18.73 40.30
N LEU A 2 -26.85 19.75 40.05
CA LEU A 2 -27.33 20.09 38.70
C LEU A 2 -26.21 20.51 37.72
N ASN A 3 -25.21 21.28 38.17
CA ASN A 3 -24.12 21.76 37.34
C ASN A 3 -23.16 20.63 36.83
N LEU A 4 -22.95 19.58 37.61
CA LEU A 4 -22.07 18.45 37.22
C LEU A 4 -22.71 17.60 36.12
N PHE A 5 -24.03 17.51 36.09
CA PHE A 5 -24.80 16.77 35.10
C PHE A 5 -24.85 17.51 33.75
N ILE A 6 -24.91 18.83 33.79
CA ILE A 6 -24.86 19.68 32.58
C ILE A 6 -23.46 19.64 31.96
N ILE A 7 -22.40 19.73 32.76
CA ILE A 7 -21.02 19.67 32.30
C ILE A 7 -20.74 18.31 31.64
N LYS A 8 -21.20 17.19 32.20
CA LYS A 8 -21.06 15.87 31.59
C LYS A 8 -21.80 15.72 30.25
N LYS A 9 -23.01 16.31 30.13
CA LYS A 9 -23.79 16.29 28.89
C LYS A 9 -23.17 17.18 27.82
N THR A 10 -22.67 18.36 28.19
CA THR A 10 -21.96 19.24 27.21
C THR A 10 -20.62 18.66 26.77
N SER A 11 -19.87 18.03 27.68
CA SER A 11 -18.64 17.32 27.30
C SER A 11 -18.90 16.10 26.37
N LEU A 12 -20.01 15.39 26.59
CA LEU A 12 -20.41 14.28 25.72
C LEU A 12 -20.86 14.77 24.34
N LEU A 13 -21.60 15.89 24.28
CA LEU A 13 -21.99 16.54 23.04
C LEU A 13 -20.78 17.11 22.26
N LEU A 14 -19.80 17.65 22.95
CA LEU A 14 -18.55 18.14 22.37
C LEU A 14 -17.70 16.98 21.83
N LEU A 15 -17.64 15.86 22.54
CA LEU A 15 -17.00 14.62 22.07
C LEU A 15 -17.73 14.01 20.85
N LEU A 16 -19.06 14.05 20.83
CA LEU A 16 -19.85 13.61 19.67
C LEU A 16 -19.67 14.53 18.44
N SER A 17 -19.54 15.85 18.66
CA SER A 17 -19.32 16.79 17.55
C SER A 17 -17.92 16.68 16.94
N LEU A 18 -16.93 16.23 17.70
CA LEU A 18 -15.59 15.90 17.19
C LEU A 18 -15.57 14.60 16.37
N ALA A 19 -16.62 13.78 16.45
CA ALA A 19 -16.76 12.53 15.71
C ALA A 19 -17.38 12.70 14.30
N VAL A 20 -17.73 13.91 13.88
CA VAL A 20 -18.12 14.21 12.49
C VAL A 20 -16.86 14.24 11.65
N GLN A 21 -16.33 13.06 11.34
CA GLN A 21 -15.21 12.92 10.43
C GLN A 21 -15.71 13.17 9.00
N GLN A 22 -15.15 14.18 8.37
CA GLN A 22 -15.30 14.36 6.94
C GLN A 22 -14.65 13.16 6.26
N SER A 23 -15.44 12.39 5.53
CA SER A 23 -14.95 11.27 4.72
C SER A 23 -14.19 11.84 3.53
N PHE A 24 -12.87 11.94 3.66
CA PHE A 24 -11.99 12.23 2.53
C PHE A 24 -11.64 10.91 1.83
N ALA A 25 -11.81 10.85 0.51
CA ALA A 25 -11.39 9.70 -0.27
C ALA A 25 -9.86 9.67 -0.34
N GLN A 26 -9.27 8.56 0.07
CA GLN A 26 -7.82 8.33 -0.06
C GLN A 26 -7.47 8.13 -1.54
N THR A 27 -6.36 8.72 -1.98
CA THR A 27 -5.96 8.71 -3.40
C THR A 27 -5.31 7.40 -3.82
N ASP A 28 -4.46 6.83 -2.95
CA ASP A 28 -3.72 5.60 -3.25
C ASP A 28 -4.47 4.35 -2.79
N PRO A 29 -4.42 3.24 -3.57
CA PRO A 29 -5.01 1.99 -3.16
C PRO A 29 -4.35 1.42 -1.90
N GLN A 30 -5.12 0.66 -1.14
CA GLN A 30 -4.66 -0.02 0.08
C GLN A 30 -4.47 -1.50 -0.20
N PHE A 31 -3.39 -2.07 0.35
CA PHE A 31 -3.08 -3.49 0.25
C PHE A 31 -2.98 -4.11 1.64
N THR A 32 -3.62 -5.23 1.83
CA THR A 32 -3.59 -5.99 3.09
C THR A 32 -2.26 -6.74 3.25
N GLN A 33 -1.66 -7.15 2.14
CA GLN A 33 -0.34 -7.79 2.11
C GLN A 33 0.81 -6.79 1.97
N TYR A 34 0.67 -5.60 2.56
CA TYR A 34 1.64 -4.50 2.45
C TYR A 34 3.05 -4.87 2.90
N VAL A 35 3.21 -5.80 3.84
CA VAL A 35 4.53 -6.24 4.32
C VAL A 35 5.35 -6.91 3.21
N PHE A 36 4.70 -7.49 2.22
CA PHE A 36 5.33 -8.12 1.05
C PHE A 36 5.50 -7.17 -0.13
N ASN A 37 4.91 -5.95 -0.07
CA ASN A 37 4.92 -4.95 -1.15
C ASN A 37 5.63 -3.65 -0.75
N GLN A 38 6.73 -3.78 -0.01
CA GLN A 38 7.45 -2.62 0.56
C GLN A 38 8.01 -1.68 -0.50
N PHE A 39 8.41 -2.22 -1.67
CA PHE A 39 8.94 -1.39 -2.76
C PHE A 39 7.87 -0.44 -3.34
N TYR A 40 6.63 -0.88 -3.47
CA TYR A 40 5.53 0.00 -3.90
C TYR A 40 5.26 1.14 -2.91
N LEU A 41 5.37 0.85 -1.62
CA LEU A 41 5.15 1.84 -0.56
C LEU A 41 6.32 2.81 -0.43
N ASN A 42 7.57 2.35 -0.69
CA ASN A 42 8.77 3.10 -0.36
C ASN A 42 9.89 2.84 -1.38
N PRO A 43 10.29 3.86 -2.18
CA PRO A 43 11.39 3.69 -3.13
C PRO A 43 12.73 3.35 -2.46
N GLY A 44 12.92 3.66 -1.17
CA GLY A 44 14.09 3.26 -0.40
C GLY A 44 14.23 1.74 -0.23
N ALA A 45 13.15 0.98 -0.42
CA ALA A 45 13.15 -0.48 -0.34
C ALA A 45 13.61 -1.17 -1.64
N ALA A 46 13.83 -0.43 -2.73
CA ALA A 46 14.27 -1.01 -4.00
C ALA A 46 15.59 -1.79 -3.84
N GLY A 47 15.59 -3.06 -4.21
CA GLY A 47 16.77 -3.95 -4.13
C GLY A 47 17.19 -4.39 -2.73
N MET A 48 16.45 -4.01 -1.68
CA MET A 48 16.84 -4.30 -0.29
C MET A 48 16.78 -5.78 0.09
N GLY A 49 15.96 -6.58 -0.57
CA GLY A 49 15.84 -8.01 -0.31
C GLY A 49 17.08 -8.84 -0.65
N GLY A 50 18.11 -8.24 -1.27
CA GLY A 50 19.34 -8.95 -1.68
C GLY A 50 19.13 -9.96 -2.82
N GLN A 51 17.92 -10.09 -3.33
CA GLN A 51 17.53 -10.93 -4.46
C GLN A 51 16.77 -10.10 -5.47
N THR A 52 16.86 -10.46 -6.74
CA THR A 52 15.98 -9.91 -7.77
C THR A 52 14.59 -10.51 -7.55
N SER A 53 13.58 -9.69 -7.42
CA SER A 53 12.20 -10.14 -7.25
C SER A 53 11.29 -9.48 -8.27
N VAL A 54 10.32 -10.26 -8.75
CA VAL A 54 9.19 -9.79 -9.53
C VAL A 54 7.93 -10.15 -8.76
N SER A 55 7.11 -9.17 -8.45
CA SER A 55 5.89 -9.37 -7.66
C SER A 55 4.68 -8.87 -8.42
N ALA A 56 3.59 -9.61 -8.31
CA ALA A 56 2.28 -9.24 -8.82
C ALA A 56 1.25 -9.30 -7.69
N PHE A 57 0.43 -8.27 -7.60
CA PHE A 57 -0.69 -8.19 -6.67
C PHE A 57 -1.97 -7.91 -7.46
N TYR A 58 -3.03 -8.62 -7.11
CA TYR A 58 -4.37 -8.40 -7.63
C TYR A 58 -5.33 -8.28 -6.45
N ARG A 59 -6.05 -7.18 -6.38
CA ARG A 59 -7.03 -6.92 -5.34
C ARG A 59 -8.39 -6.60 -5.96
N THR A 60 -9.43 -7.26 -5.48
CA THR A 60 -10.81 -6.89 -5.73
C THR A 60 -11.40 -6.41 -4.41
N GLN A 61 -11.76 -5.15 -4.37
CA GLN A 61 -12.32 -4.52 -3.17
C GLN A 61 -13.85 -4.57 -3.23
N TRP A 62 -14.48 -4.90 -2.10
CA TRP A 62 -15.95 -4.98 -1.98
C TRP A 62 -16.60 -5.87 -3.03
N THR A 63 -16.14 -7.11 -3.11
CA THR A 63 -16.60 -8.09 -4.09
C THR A 63 -18.11 -8.26 -4.03
N GLY A 64 -18.77 -8.12 -5.20
CA GLY A 64 -20.23 -8.14 -5.31
C GLY A 64 -20.88 -6.77 -5.11
N TYR A 65 -20.09 -5.70 -4.92
CA TYR A 65 -20.64 -4.35 -4.91
C TYR A 65 -21.22 -4.00 -6.28
N THR A 66 -22.48 -3.63 -6.29
CA THR A 66 -23.18 -3.08 -7.46
C THR A 66 -23.62 -1.68 -7.09
N GLY A 67 -23.11 -0.68 -7.79
CA GLY A 67 -23.58 0.70 -7.63
C GLY A 67 -25.09 0.81 -7.93
N THR A 68 -25.79 1.59 -7.14
CA THR A 68 -27.26 1.75 -7.28
C THR A 68 -27.63 2.47 -8.59
N PHE A 69 -26.73 3.28 -9.12
CA PHE A 69 -26.98 4.16 -10.26
C PHE A 69 -25.89 4.12 -11.34
N ASP A 70 -24.73 3.52 -11.07
CA ASP A 70 -23.58 3.51 -11.96
C ASP A 70 -23.30 2.11 -12.47
N SER A 71 -22.82 2.00 -13.72
CA SER A 71 -22.33 0.75 -14.30
C SER A 71 -21.02 0.26 -13.68
N GLY A 72 -20.49 0.98 -12.66
CA GLY A 72 -19.25 0.66 -11.98
C GLY A 72 -19.39 -0.54 -11.05
N GLY A 73 -18.54 -1.54 -11.29
CA GLY A 73 -18.41 -2.71 -10.42
C GLY A 73 -17.50 -2.44 -9.21
N ALA A 74 -17.19 -3.52 -8.49
CA ALA A 74 -16.25 -3.51 -7.39
C ALA A 74 -14.87 -2.95 -7.83
N PRO A 75 -14.24 -2.05 -7.03
CA PRO A 75 -12.91 -1.54 -7.35
C PRO A 75 -11.88 -2.68 -7.47
N THR A 76 -11.00 -2.57 -8.45
CA THR A 76 -9.94 -3.55 -8.67
C THR A 76 -8.60 -2.88 -8.83
N THR A 77 -7.59 -3.39 -8.16
CA THR A 77 -6.22 -2.87 -8.24
C THR A 77 -5.27 -3.98 -8.64
N GLN A 78 -4.38 -3.67 -9.57
CA GLN A 78 -3.33 -4.54 -10.06
C GLN A 78 -2.00 -3.83 -9.92
N ILE A 79 -0.99 -4.51 -9.36
CA ILE A 79 0.38 -4.02 -9.35
C ILE A 79 1.29 -5.12 -9.87
N VAL A 80 2.21 -4.75 -10.73
CA VAL A 80 3.37 -5.57 -11.09
C VAL A 80 4.61 -4.76 -10.80
N SER A 81 5.54 -5.33 -10.07
CA SER A 81 6.79 -4.68 -9.68
C SER A 81 7.99 -5.60 -9.89
N ALA A 82 9.12 -5.00 -10.20
CA ALA A 82 10.40 -5.67 -10.23
C ALA A 82 11.42 -4.87 -9.41
N SER A 83 12.20 -5.56 -8.61
CA SER A 83 13.18 -4.96 -7.71
C SER A 83 14.48 -5.75 -7.78
N VAL A 84 15.59 -5.05 -8.06
CA VAL A 84 16.88 -5.65 -8.35
C VAL A 84 17.96 -5.02 -7.49
N PRO A 85 18.70 -5.81 -6.66
CA PRO A 85 19.91 -5.33 -6.04
C PRO A 85 20.99 -5.11 -7.09
N PHE A 86 21.59 -3.94 -7.13
CA PHE A 86 22.60 -3.58 -8.12
C PHE A 86 23.87 -3.06 -7.44
N SER A 87 24.81 -3.96 -7.25
CA SER A 87 26.05 -3.69 -6.52
C SER A 87 26.97 -2.69 -7.24
N GLY A 88 26.89 -2.57 -8.56
CA GLY A 88 27.68 -1.62 -9.34
C GLY A 88 27.44 -0.16 -8.96
N VAL A 89 26.24 0.17 -8.46
CA VAL A 89 25.88 1.53 -8.00
C VAL A 89 25.64 1.60 -6.48
N LYS A 90 26.10 0.60 -5.73
CA LYS A 90 25.93 0.52 -4.27
C LYS A 90 24.48 0.70 -3.83
N GLY A 91 23.55 0.04 -4.52
CA GLY A 91 22.14 0.25 -4.28
C GLY A 91 21.23 -0.78 -4.93
N GLY A 92 20.00 -0.38 -5.18
CA GLY A 92 18.99 -1.16 -5.88
C GLY A 92 18.20 -0.33 -6.87
N LEU A 93 17.70 -1.01 -7.87
CA LEU A 93 16.79 -0.46 -8.87
C LEU A 93 15.43 -1.11 -8.72
N GLY A 94 14.38 -0.37 -9.02
CA GLY A 94 13.04 -0.91 -9.04
C GLY A 94 12.19 -0.23 -10.10
N ILE A 95 11.22 -0.97 -10.60
CA ILE A 95 10.16 -0.46 -11.47
C ILE A 95 8.85 -1.08 -11.04
N TYR A 96 7.77 -0.31 -11.06
CA TYR A 96 6.43 -0.86 -10.90
C TYR A 96 5.42 -0.18 -11.82
N MET A 97 4.39 -0.94 -12.14
CA MET A 97 3.21 -0.47 -12.83
C MET A 97 1.99 -0.81 -11.99
N MET A 98 1.11 0.15 -11.81
CA MET A 98 -0.17 0.01 -11.14
C MET A 98 -1.30 0.34 -12.11
N ASN A 99 -2.38 -0.43 -12.04
CA ASN A 99 -3.67 -0.12 -12.67
C ASN A 99 -4.76 -0.25 -11.61
N ASP A 100 -5.43 0.86 -11.30
CA ASP A 100 -6.43 0.95 -10.26
C ASP A 100 -7.75 1.45 -10.87
N VAL A 101 -8.74 0.58 -10.88
CA VAL A 101 -10.10 0.84 -11.37
C VAL A 101 -10.99 1.08 -10.16
N ILE A 102 -11.44 2.32 -9.98
CA ILE A 102 -12.17 2.74 -8.77
C ILE A 102 -13.69 2.54 -8.93
N GLY A 103 -14.17 2.17 -10.09
CA GLY A 103 -15.60 2.15 -10.45
C GLY A 103 -16.04 3.40 -11.18
N GLY A 104 -17.25 3.38 -11.77
CA GLY A 104 -17.77 4.51 -12.56
C GLY A 104 -16.87 4.91 -13.73
N GLY A 105 -16.09 3.96 -14.31
CA GLY A 105 -15.18 4.24 -15.41
C GLY A 105 -13.93 5.05 -15.03
N ASN A 106 -13.68 5.28 -13.74
CA ASN A 106 -12.49 5.98 -13.27
C ASN A 106 -11.32 5.01 -13.15
N VAL A 107 -10.23 5.33 -13.82
CA VAL A 107 -9.03 4.49 -13.85
C VAL A 107 -7.79 5.33 -13.57
N ASN A 108 -7.02 4.93 -12.57
CA ASN A 108 -5.69 5.47 -12.30
C ASN A 108 -4.63 4.46 -12.75
N ARG A 109 -3.61 4.94 -13.45
CA ARG A 109 -2.45 4.13 -13.83
C ARG A 109 -1.18 4.85 -13.44
N GLU A 110 -0.26 4.11 -12.87
CA GLU A 110 1.02 4.64 -12.41
C GLU A 110 2.14 3.76 -12.97
N LEU A 111 3.19 4.39 -13.50
CA LEU A 111 4.43 3.75 -13.88
C LEU A 111 5.57 4.52 -13.24
N ASN A 112 6.32 3.86 -12.36
CA ASN A 112 7.41 4.47 -11.61
C ASN A 112 8.68 3.64 -11.71
N ALA A 113 9.81 4.33 -11.86
CA ALA A 113 11.15 3.78 -11.75
C ALA A 113 11.86 4.40 -10.55
N ALA A 114 12.53 3.59 -9.76
CA ALA A 114 13.19 3.99 -8.54
C ALA A 114 14.64 3.57 -8.49
N TYR A 115 15.45 4.40 -7.85
CA TYR A 115 16.79 4.07 -7.40
C TYR A 115 16.88 4.26 -5.89
N SER A 116 17.50 3.30 -5.20
CA SER A 116 17.81 3.36 -3.77
C SER A 116 19.30 3.20 -3.56
N PHE A 117 19.93 4.20 -2.96
CA PHE A 117 21.32 4.10 -2.49
C PHE A 117 21.37 3.32 -1.17
N HIS A 118 22.24 2.32 -1.08
CA HIS A 118 22.34 1.45 0.07
C HIS A 118 23.63 1.70 0.85
N LYS A 119 23.48 1.93 2.15
CA LYS A 119 24.60 2.05 3.10
C LYS A 119 24.43 1.04 4.23
N ARG A 120 25.48 0.22 4.44
CA ARG A 120 25.52 -0.71 5.58
C ARG A 120 26.14 0.00 6.79
N ILE A 121 25.46 -0.08 7.93
CA ILE A 121 25.91 0.43 9.23
C ILE A 121 25.71 -0.70 10.25
N GLY A 122 26.81 -1.35 10.62
CA GLY A 122 26.75 -2.59 11.43
C GLY A 122 25.93 -3.67 10.72
N ASN A 123 24.91 -4.19 11.39
CA ASN A 123 24.00 -5.21 10.84
C ASN A 123 22.83 -4.63 10.06
N ASN A 124 22.73 -3.29 10.01
CA ASN A 124 21.64 -2.61 9.36
C ASN A 124 22.02 -2.22 7.94
N LEU A 125 21.06 -2.32 7.01
CA LEU A 125 21.15 -1.78 5.68
C LEU A 125 20.15 -0.64 5.56
N ILE A 126 20.65 0.56 5.29
CA ILE A 126 19.83 1.76 5.10
C ILE A 126 19.75 2.03 3.61
N GLY A 127 18.54 2.17 3.08
CA GLY A 127 18.25 2.60 1.71
C GLY A 127 17.66 4.00 1.72
N ILE A 128 18.23 4.88 0.91
CA ILE A 128 17.69 6.20 0.63
C ILE A 128 17.33 6.20 -0.84
N GLY A 129 16.04 6.27 -1.13
CA GLY A 129 15.52 6.09 -2.48
C GLY A 129 14.68 7.26 -2.96
N ALA A 130 14.70 7.42 -4.27
CA ALA A 130 13.79 8.30 -4.99
C ALA A 130 13.21 7.55 -6.18
N SER A 131 11.99 7.90 -6.57
CA SER A 131 11.36 7.43 -7.79
C SER A 131 10.85 8.57 -8.62
N VAL A 132 10.87 8.35 -9.93
CA VAL A 132 10.27 9.24 -10.93
C VAL A 132 9.41 8.40 -11.85
N GLY A 133 8.29 8.96 -12.27
CA GLY A 133 7.36 8.23 -13.13
C GLY A 133 6.29 9.12 -13.71
N ILE A 134 5.24 8.47 -14.17
CA ILE A 134 4.04 9.10 -14.71
C ILE A 134 2.81 8.55 -14.01
N TYR A 135 1.87 9.44 -13.75
CA TYR A 135 0.56 9.11 -13.24
C TYR A 135 -0.49 9.50 -14.29
N ASN A 136 -1.25 8.53 -14.75
CA ASN A 136 -2.36 8.73 -15.67
C ASN A 136 -3.67 8.61 -14.90
N ARG A 137 -4.51 9.61 -14.99
CA ARG A 137 -5.88 9.58 -14.47
C ARG A 137 -6.83 9.63 -15.65
N THR A 138 -7.77 8.72 -15.69
CA THR A 138 -8.83 8.64 -16.69
C THR A 138 -10.16 8.76 -15.98
N LEU A 139 -11.01 9.68 -16.44
CA LEU A 139 -12.40 9.82 -16.03
C LEU A 139 -13.30 9.48 -17.23
N ASN A 140 -14.28 8.63 -17.03
CA ASN A 140 -15.30 8.35 -18.04
C ASN A 140 -16.58 9.14 -17.72
N GLY A 141 -16.69 10.32 -18.27
CA GLY A 141 -17.83 11.22 -18.02
C GLY A 141 -19.18 10.65 -18.45
N GLY A 142 -19.19 9.72 -19.43
CA GLY A 142 -20.40 9.05 -19.86
C GLY A 142 -21.04 8.14 -18.81
N ASP A 143 -20.29 7.74 -17.79
CA ASP A 143 -20.77 6.90 -16.67
C ASP A 143 -21.32 7.75 -15.51
N PHE A 144 -21.05 9.07 -15.50
CA PHE A 144 -21.59 9.97 -14.48
C PHE A 144 -23.03 10.33 -14.75
N ARG A 145 -23.84 10.38 -13.71
CA ARG A 145 -25.21 10.89 -13.74
C ARG A 145 -25.28 12.16 -12.90
N PRO A 146 -24.99 13.33 -13.51
CA PRO A 146 -25.05 14.59 -12.79
C PRO A 146 -26.47 14.87 -12.35
N ARG A 147 -26.65 15.50 -11.22
CA ARG A 147 -27.94 15.95 -10.70
C ARG A 147 -28.51 17.06 -11.59
N GLU A 148 -27.62 17.88 -12.15
CA GLU A 148 -27.93 18.91 -13.14
C GLU A 148 -27.35 18.48 -14.48
N SER A 149 -28.18 18.35 -15.51
CA SER A 149 -27.81 17.73 -16.79
C SER A 149 -26.73 18.48 -17.60
N GLU A 150 -26.39 19.71 -17.22
CA GLU A 150 -25.40 20.56 -17.89
C GLU A 150 -24.33 21.10 -16.91
N ASP A 151 -23.98 20.34 -15.87
CA ASP A 151 -22.91 20.77 -14.97
C ASP A 151 -21.54 20.76 -15.71
N PRO A 152 -20.98 21.97 -15.98
CA PRO A 152 -19.73 22.09 -16.72
C PRO A 152 -18.50 21.56 -15.93
N SER A 153 -18.67 21.22 -14.65
CA SER A 153 -17.63 20.63 -13.81
C SER A 153 -17.44 19.13 -14.06
N ILE A 154 -18.41 18.49 -14.73
CA ILE A 154 -18.41 17.05 -15.01
C ILE A 154 -18.11 16.83 -16.50
N PRO A 155 -17.01 16.14 -16.84
CA PRO A 155 -16.75 15.81 -18.22
C PRO A 155 -17.87 14.89 -18.77
N THR A 156 -18.40 15.18 -19.95
CA THR A 156 -19.41 14.35 -20.60
C THR A 156 -18.82 13.21 -21.43
N THR A 157 -17.53 13.26 -21.69
CA THR A 157 -16.80 12.28 -22.49
C THR A 157 -15.66 11.67 -21.67
N LYS A 158 -15.10 10.59 -22.18
CA LYS A 158 -13.89 9.98 -21.57
C LYS A 158 -12.70 10.91 -21.75
N THR A 159 -12.13 11.34 -20.64
CA THR A 159 -10.96 12.22 -20.61
C THR A 159 -9.82 11.53 -19.87
N SER A 160 -8.60 11.63 -20.40
CA SER A 160 -7.41 11.03 -19.82
C SER A 160 -6.28 12.05 -19.82
N GLU A 161 -5.58 12.17 -18.71
CA GLU A 161 -4.48 13.09 -18.55
C GLU A 161 -3.30 12.40 -17.86
N ILE A 162 -2.08 12.67 -18.33
CA ILE A 162 -0.84 12.11 -17.80
C ILE A 162 -0.04 13.25 -17.18
N GLN A 163 0.42 13.04 -15.96
CA GLN A 163 1.25 13.96 -15.21
C GLN A 163 2.51 13.27 -14.67
N PRO A 164 3.64 13.99 -14.53
CA PRO A 164 4.83 13.45 -13.88
C PRO A 164 4.57 13.23 -12.40
N ASP A 165 5.17 12.18 -11.84
CA ASP A 165 5.10 11.83 -10.44
C ASP A 165 6.49 11.63 -9.83
N ILE A 166 6.67 12.08 -8.59
CA ILE A 166 7.95 12.00 -7.87
C ILE A 166 7.67 11.52 -6.44
N SER A 167 8.46 10.55 -6.00
CA SER A 167 8.39 10.05 -4.62
C SER A 167 9.78 9.87 -4.03
N ALA A 168 9.90 9.90 -2.70
CA ALA A 168 11.15 9.68 -1.99
C ALA A 168 10.90 8.90 -0.71
N GLY A 169 11.93 8.20 -0.23
CA GLY A 169 11.81 7.47 1.03
C GLY A 169 13.12 6.95 1.57
N VAL A 170 13.07 6.59 2.85
CA VAL A 170 14.16 5.95 3.58
C VAL A 170 13.66 4.62 4.10
N TYR A 171 14.46 3.59 3.95
CA TYR A 171 14.14 2.24 4.39
C TYR A 171 15.30 1.66 5.18
N LEU A 172 15.01 1.17 6.37
CA LEU A 172 15.93 0.48 7.25
C LEU A 172 15.61 -1.02 7.23
N TYR A 173 16.57 -1.82 6.84
CA TYR A 173 16.45 -3.27 6.80
C TYR A 173 17.47 -3.93 7.74
N ASN A 174 16.98 -4.82 8.55
CA ASN A 174 17.76 -5.74 9.37
C ASN A 174 17.08 -7.11 9.29
N PRO A 175 17.78 -8.24 9.39
CA PRO A 175 17.13 -9.56 9.41
C PRO A 175 16.04 -9.75 10.48
N SER A 176 16.08 -8.94 11.55
CA SER A 176 15.13 -9.04 12.66
C SER A 176 14.07 -7.93 12.66
N TYR A 177 14.24 -6.86 11.90
CA TYR A 177 13.28 -5.77 11.82
C TYR A 177 13.44 -4.95 10.56
N GLN A 178 12.36 -4.29 10.18
CA GLN A 178 12.30 -3.37 9.05
C GLN A 178 11.51 -2.12 9.46
N LEU A 179 11.92 -0.97 8.93
CA LEU A 179 11.23 0.31 9.14
C LEU A 179 11.33 1.15 7.88
N GLY A 180 10.23 1.66 7.40
CA GLY A 180 10.16 2.49 6.20
C GLY A 180 9.43 3.79 6.45
N LEU A 181 9.97 4.89 5.93
CA LEU A 181 9.31 6.19 5.84
C LEU A 181 9.39 6.68 4.42
N SER A 182 8.26 7.03 3.80
CA SER A 182 8.23 7.53 2.43
C SER A 182 7.14 8.56 2.21
N LEU A 183 7.37 9.41 1.22
CA LEU A 183 6.43 10.40 0.74
C LEU A 183 6.25 10.20 -0.76
N LYS A 184 5.03 9.84 -1.17
CA LYS A 184 4.62 9.72 -2.57
C LYS A 184 3.96 11.01 -3.05
N HIS A 185 3.96 11.21 -4.37
CA HIS A 185 3.32 12.35 -5.03
C HIS A 185 3.80 13.71 -4.51
N ILE A 186 5.12 13.85 -4.33
CA ILE A 186 5.75 15.03 -3.71
C ILE A 186 5.41 16.31 -4.48
N ASN A 187 5.37 16.25 -5.80
CA ASN A 187 5.10 17.35 -6.70
C ASN A 187 3.61 17.71 -6.82
N GLN A 188 2.69 16.92 -6.24
CA GLN A 188 1.24 17.12 -6.28
C GLN A 188 0.74 17.51 -7.69
N PRO A 189 0.91 16.67 -8.69
CA PRO A 189 0.48 17.01 -10.04
C PRO A 189 -1.03 17.27 -10.07
N THR A 190 -1.45 18.24 -10.85
CA THR A 190 -2.85 18.65 -10.97
C THR A 190 -3.43 18.20 -12.31
N PHE A 191 -4.70 17.74 -12.29
CA PHE A 191 -5.42 17.27 -13.46
C PHE A 191 -6.53 18.27 -13.83
N GLY A 192 -6.58 18.65 -15.10
CA GLY A 192 -7.48 19.68 -15.62
C GLY A 192 -8.76 19.13 -16.26
N PHE A 193 -9.46 18.19 -15.61
CA PHE A 193 -10.66 17.57 -16.16
C PHE A 193 -11.89 18.47 -16.21
N SER A 194 -11.86 19.63 -15.54
CA SER A 194 -12.97 20.58 -15.49
C SER A 194 -12.61 21.87 -16.20
N THR A 195 -13.55 22.40 -16.98
CA THR A 195 -13.45 23.72 -17.59
C THR A 195 -13.60 24.86 -16.56
N LEU A 196 -14.14 24.54 -15.40
CA LEU A 196 -14.22 25.45 -14.26
C LEU A 196 -13.02 25.25 -13.34
N THR A 197 -12.57 26.30 -12.73
CA THR A 197 -11.38 26.54 -11.90
C THR A 197 -11.02 25.53 -10.80
N GLY A 198 -11.56 24.32 -10.84
CA GLY A 198 -11.28 23.25 -9.88
C GLY A 198 -9.92 22.60 -10.13
N ARG A 199 -8.93 22.91 -9.30
CA ARG A 199 -7.70 22.12 -9.24
C ARG A 199 -8.03 20.75 -8.64
N ASN A 200 -7.67 19.70 -9.36
CA ASN A 200 -7.83 18.32 -8.91
C ASN A 200 -6.43 17.69 -8.65
N PRO A 201 -5.76 18.09 -7.57
CA PRO A 201 -4.40 17.63 -7.29
C PRO A 201 -4.38 16.16 -6.91
N LEU A 202 -3.29 15.49 -7.23
CA LEU A 202 -2.93 14.21 -6.64
C LEU A 202 -2.37 14.52 -5.25
N GLU A 203 -3.09 14.10 -4.20
CA GLU A 203 -2.68 14.38 -2.84
C GLU A 203 -1.40 13.62 -2.48
N ARG A 204 -0.53 14.23 -1.69
CA ARG A 204 0.66 13.56 -1.14
C ARG A 204 0.23 12.44 -0.23
N SER A 205 0.97 11.34 -0.29
CA SER A 205 0.76 10.20 0.60
C SER A 205 2.03 9.91 1.40
N LEU A 206 1.94 10.07 2.71
CA LEU A 206 2.98 9.70 3.68
C LEU A 206 2.74 8.28 4.14
N TYR A 207 3.78 7.45 4.08
CA TYR A 207 3.77 6.08 4.59
C TYR A 207 4.82 5.90 5.67
N LEU A 208 4.42 5.37 6.81
CA LEU A 208 5.31 4.83 7.84
C LEU A 208 4.97 3.35 8.00
N SER A 209 5.92 2.48 7.75
CA SER A 209 5.72 1.02 7.84
C SER A 209 6.81 0.37 8.67
N GLY A 210 6.49 -0.74 9.32
CA GLY A 210 7.46 -1.51 10.06
C GLY A 210 7.02 -2.93 10.36
N SER A 211 8.00 -3.78 10.58
CA SER A 211 7.81 -5.14 11.07
C SER A 211 8.99 -5.61 11.90
N LEU A 212 8.71 -6.53 12.83
CA LEU A 212 9.71 -7.22 13.64
C LEU A 212 9.64 -8.70 13.30
N LEU A 213 10.76 -9.42 13.42
CA LEU A 213 10.81 -10.88 13.35
C LEU A 213 11.26 -11.41 14.71
N ILE A 214 10.37 -12.11 15.39
CA ILE A 214 10.60 -12.68 16.73
C ILE A 214 10.54 -14.19 16.60
N GLY A 215 11.68 -14.87 16.81
CA GLY A 215 11.75 -16.33 16.86
C GLY A 215 11.16 -16.84 18.16
N ILE A 216 10.10 -17.64 18.08
CA ILE A 216 9.46 -18.30 19.22
C ILE A 216 10.09 -19.67 19.44
N SER A 217 10.32 -20.41 18.36
CA SER A 217 10.99 -21.71 18.39
C SER A 217 11.88 -21.90 17.17
N TYR A 218 12.48 -23.08 17.00
CA TYR A 218 13.29 -23.39 15.82
C TYR A 218 12.50 -23.34 14.51
N THR A 219 11.20 -23.55 14.59
CA THR A 219 10.32 -23.67 13.43
C THR A 219 9.27 -22.57 13.34
N LEU A 220 9.08 -21.82 14.44
CA LEU A 220 7.98 -20.88 14.56
C LEU A 220 8.50 -19.46 14.83
N ASP A 221 8.15 -18.53 13.96
CA ASP A 221 8.41 -17.11 14.12
C ASP A 221 7.07 -16.34 14.16
N ILE A 222 7.06 -15.23 14.89
CA ILE A 222 5.97 -14.26 14.86
C ILE A 222 6.50 -12.92 14.36
N SER A 223 5.74 -12.28 13.48
CA SER A 223 6.09 -10.99 12.89
C SER A 223 4.98 -9.98 13.11
N PRO A 224 4.98 -9.23 14.22
CA PRO A 224 4.14 -8.05 14.36
C PRO A 224 4.53 -7.03 13.30
N MET A 225 3.52 -6.37 12.71
CA MET A 225 3.70 -5.43 11.61
C MET A 225 2.69 -4.29 11.68
N PHE A 226 3.06 -3.17 11.10
CA PHE A 226 2.16 -2.02 10.99
C PHE A 226 2.44 -1.22 9.72
N VAL A 227 1.43 -0.50 9.27
CA VAL A 227 1.54 0.58 8.31
C VAL A 227 0.61 1.73 8.71
N ILE A 228 1.12 2.94 8.62
CA ILE A 228 0.35 4.17 8.79
C ILE A 228 0.43 4.93 7.48
N LYS A 229 -0.71 5.17 6.87
CA LYS A 229 -0.85 5.98 5.67
C LYS A 229 -1.53 7.30 6.04
N SER A 230 -1.03 8.42 5.52
CA SER A 230 -1.63 9.73 5.71
C SER A 230 -1.52 10.57 4.44
N ASP A 231 -2.59 11.25 4.08
CA ASP A 231 -2.65 12.28 3.06
C ASP A 231 -2.56 13.71 3.65
N PHE A 232 -2.07 13.83 4.90
CA PHE A 232 -2.01 15.04 5.73
C PHE A 232 -3.39 15.60 6.14
N LYS A 233 -4.48 15.01 5.68
CA LYS A 233 -5.86 15.34 6.09
C LYS A 233 -6.46 14.20 6.90
N THR A 234 -6.16 12.97 6.51
CA THR A 234 -6.62 11.75 7.15
C THR A 234 -5.46 10.84 7.52
N ILE A 235 -5.67 9.96 8.47
CA ILE A 235 -4.69 8.95 8.89
C ILE A 235 -5.39 7.60 8.89
N SER A 236 -4.79 6.61 8.21
CA SER A 236 -5.27 5.23 8.15
C SER A 236 -4.20 4.31 8.74
N PRO A 237 -4.23 4.01 10.03
CA PRO A 237 -3.34 3.03 10.63
C PRO A 237 -3.87 1.61 10.41
N GLU A 238 -2.96 0.69 10.13
CA GLU A 238 -3.20 -0.74 10.07
C GLU A 238 -2.13 -1.46 10.88
N VAL A 239 -2.55 -2.39 11.70
CA VAL A 239 -1.66 -3.22 12.53
C VAL A 239 -2.00 -4.69 12.34
N GLY A 240 -1.00 -5.54 12.45
CA GLY A 240 -1.21 -6.97 12.28
C GLY A 240 -0.07 -7.81 12.81
N ALA A 241 -0.21 -9.11 12.67
CA ALA A 241 0.82 -10.07 12.97
C ALA A 241 0.75 -11.26 12.01
N LEU A 242 1.92 -11.73 11.59
CA LEU A 242 2.08 -12.99 10.87
C LEU A 242 2.76 -14.01 11.76
N VAL A 243 2.30 -15.24 11.69
CA VAL A 243 2.99 -16.41 12.25
C VAL A 243 3.55 -17.20 11.09
N SER A 244 4.85 -17.50 11.12
CA SER A 244 5.54 -18.24 10.07
C SER A 244 6.01 -19.59 10.59
N LEU A 245 5.74 -20.65 9.83
CA LEU A 245 6.15 -22.01 10.13
C LEU A 245 7.28 -22.44 9.17
N ASN A 246 8.44 -22.82 9.72
CA ASN A 246 9.62 -23.26 8.97
C ASN A 246 10.11 -22.24 7.91
N SER A 247 9.76 -20.96 8.06
CA SER A 247 9.97 -19.90 7.05
C SER A 247 9.36 -20.26 5.67
N ALA A 248 8.47 -21.25 5.62
CA ALA A 248 7.85 -21.75 4.39
C ALA A 248 6.39 -21.34 4.29
N TYR A 249 5.63 -21.41 5.37
CA TYR A 249 4.21 -21.07 5.38
C TYR A 249 3.97 -19.96 6.36
N TRP A 250 3.01 -19.09 6.08
CA TRP A 250 2.57 -18.05 7.01
C TRP A 250 1.05 -17.96 7.04
N ALA A 251 0.56 -17.54 8.21
CA ALA A 251 -0.80 -17.10 8.40
C ALA A 251 -0.79 -15.85 9.30
N GLY A 252 -1.78 -14.99 9.15
CA GLY A 252 -1.83 -13.78 9.94
C GLY A 252 -3.17 -13.09 9.94
N ILE A 253 -3.21 -12.04 10.75
CA ILE A 253 -4.37 -11.18 10.89
C ILE A 253 -3.92 -9.72 10.82
N ASN A 254 -4.74 -8.87 10.23
CA ASN A 254 -4.58 -7.41 10.24
C ASN A 254 -5.88 -6.75 10.71
N TYR A 255 -5.73 -5.57 11.27
CA TYR A 255 -6.84 -4.69 11.57
C TYR A 255 -6.52 -3.28 11.07
N ARG A 256 -7.32 -2.79 10.14
CA ARG A 256 -7.28 -1.43 9.62
C ARG A 256 -8.32 -0.61 10.37
N TRP A 257 -7.85 0.42 11.04
CA TRP A 257 -8.67 1.25 11.89
C TRP A 257 -9.85 1.86 11.12
N GLN A 258 -11.05 1.69 11.66
CA GLN A 258 -12.32 2.19 11.09
C GLN A 258 -12.60 1.74 9.64
N ASP A 259 -12.09 0.58 9.23
CA ASP A 259 -12.34 0.04 7.90
C ASP A 259 -12.57 -1.48 7.94
N ALA A 260 -11.54 -2.29 8.11
CA ALA A 260 -11.64 -3.74 7.93
C ALA A 260 -10.76 -4.53 8.90
N ALA A 261 -11.19 -5.77 9.15
CA ALA A 261 -10.36 -6.82 9.73
C ALA A 261 -10.02 -7.84 8.63
N SER A 262 -8.79 -8.36 8.64
CA SER A 262 -8.30 -9.18 7.55
C SER A 262 -7.62 -10.44 8.06
N VAL A 263 -7.70 -11.50 7.26
CA VAL A 263 -6.93 -12.73 7.44
C VAL A 263 -6.00 -12.90 6.24
N LEU A 264 -4.79 -13.38 6.51
CA LEU A 264 -3.75 -13.61 5.51
C LEU A 264 -3.25 -15.04 5.62
N ILE A 265 -3.02 -15.68 4.49
CA ILE A 265 -2.36 -17.00 4.41
C ILE A 265 -1.43 -17.01 3.20
N GLY A 266 -0.38 -17.82 3.28
CA GLY A 266 0.49 -17.98 2.14
C GLY A 266 1.65 -18.95 2.40
N GLY A 267 2.50 -19.08 1.41
CA GLY A 267 3.66 -19.96 1.50
C GLY A 267 4.71 -19.69 0.43
N ASN A 268 5.91 -20.18 0.72
CA ASN A 268 7.07 -20.18 -0.16
C ASN A 268 7.26 -21.58 -0.75
N PHE A 269 7.42 -21.63 -2.05
CA PHE A 269 7.54 -22.85 -2.84
C PHE A 269 8.84 -22.82 -3.67
N LEU A 270 9.21 -23.95 -4.25
CA LEU A 270 10.37 -24.10 -5.14
C LEU A 270 11.67 -23.55 -4.50
N ASN A 271 11.97 -23.97 -3.26
CA ASN A 271 13.12 -23.50 -2.48
C ASN A 271 13.09 -21.97 -2.29
N ASN A 272 11.96 -21.44 -1.88
CA ASN A 272 11.72 -20.00 -1.62
C ASN A 272 11.86 -19.11 -2.87
N LYS A 273 11.75 -19.67 -4.07
CA LYS A 273 11.75 -18.88 -5.31
C LYS A 273 10.37 -18.31 -5.65
N VAL A 274 9.31 -19.01 -5.27
CA VAL A 274 7.93 -18.59 -5.51
C VAL A 274 7.25 -18.39 -4.19
N SER A 275 6.67 -17.22 -3.98
CA SER A 275 5.80 -16.93 -2.84
C SER A 275 4.38 -16.68 -3.34
N LEU A 276 3.42 -17.39 -2.77
CA LEU A 276 2.00 -17.19 -3.01
C LEU A 276 1.33 -16.73 -1.73
N GLY A 277 0.53 -15.68 -1.81
CA GLY A 277 -0.23 -15.17 -0.69
C GLY A 277 -1.67 -14.86 -1.08
N TYR A 278 -2.56 -15.05 -0.14
CA TYR A 278 -3.96 -14.67 -0.23
C TYR A 278 -4.35 -13.92 1.03
N ALA A 279 -5.10 -12.84 0.86
CA ALA A 279 -5.73 -12.13 1.96
C ALA A 279 -7.21 -11.89 1.67
N MET A 280 -8.00 -11.91 2.74
CA MET A 280 -9.42 -11.60 2.73
C MET A 280 -9.67 -10.52 3.78
N ASP A 281 -10.27 -9.40 3.35
CA ASP A 281 -10.72 -8.35 4.25
C ASP A 281 -12.22 -8.48 4.48
N TYR A 282 -12.63 -8.27 5.71
CA TYR A 282 -14.01 -8.11 6.11
C TYR A 282 -14.24 -6.68 6.60
N VAL A 283 -15.15 -5.96 5.95
CA VAL A 283 -15.49 -4.58 6.30
C VAL A 283 -16.19 -4.54 7.65
N VAL A 284 -15.59 -3.88 8.62
CA VAL A 284 -16.12 -3.73 9.99
C VAL A 284 -16.88 -2.41 10.15
N PHE A 285 -16.47 -1.37 9.41
CA PHE A 285 -17.09 -0.05 9.46
C PHE A 285 -17.51 0.42 8.08
N GLY A 286 -18.63 1.13 8.01
CA GLY A 286 -19.14 1.69 6.76
C GLY A 286 -19.79 0.66 5.83
N SER A 287 -20.25 -0.47 6.35
CA SER A 287 -20.87 -1.57 5.59
C SER A 287 -22.13 -1.17 4.80
N PHE A 288 -22.75 -0.03 5.12
CA PHE A 288 -23.94 0.46 4.38
C PHE A 288 -23.62 0.93 2.94
N ALA A 289 -22.36 1.31 2.68
CA ALA A 289 -21.91 1.82 1.39
C ALA A 289 -20.92 0.90 0.68
N LYS A 290 -20.66 -0.28 1.24
CA LYS A 290 -19.60 -1.20 0.79
C LYS A 290 -20.12 -2.62 0.84
N ALA A 291 -19.73 -3.48 -0.11
CA ALA A 291 -19.88 -4.91 0.08
C ALA A 291 -18.88 -5.42 1.13
N PRO A 292 -19.23 -6.47 1.91
CA PRO A 292 -18.49 -6.80 3.12
C PRO A 292 -17.12 -7.41 2.89
N ILE A 293 -16.83 -7.96 1.71
CA ILE A 293 -15.65 -8.80 1.51
C ILE A 293 -14.77 -8.23 0.38
N SER A 294 -13.46 -8.20 0.62
CA SER A 294 -12.45 -7.92 -0.40
C SER A 294 -11.45 -9.07 -0.45
N HIS A 295 -10.89 -9.31 -1.62
CA HIS A 295 -9.90 -10.36 -1.86
C HIS A 295 -8.62 -9.78 -2.43
N GLU A 296 -7.49 -10.33 -2.00
CA GLU A 296 -6.17 -9.95 -2.51
C GLU A 296 -5.32 -11.20 -2.72
N ILE A 297 -4.69 -11.28 -3.89
CA ILE A 297 -3.78 -12.37 -4.25
C ILE A 297 -2.40 -11.75 -4.54
N MET A 298 -1.37 -12.40 -4.03
CA MET A 298 0.02 -12.06 -4.27
C MET A 298 0.75 -13.23 -4.90
N LEU A 299 1.57 -12.93 -5.90
CA LEU A 299 2.56 -13.83 -6.46
C LEU A 299 3.90 -13.09 -6.51
N THR A 300 4.94 -13.65 -5.90
CA THR A 300 6.30 -13.14 -6.00
C THR A 300 7.24 -14.24 -6.52
N TYR A 301 8.04 -13.90 -7.50
CA TYR A 301 9.11 -14.74 -8.00
C TYR A 301 10.46 -14.12 -7.68
N SER A 302 11.30 -14.86 -6.93
CA SER A 302 12.63 -14.42 -6.49
C SER A 302 13.70 -15.14 -7.29
N LEU A 303 14.53 -14.35 -7.98
CA LEU A 303 15.69 -14.82 -8.70
C LEU A 303 16.93 -14.64 -7.83
N ASN A 304 17.91 -15.53 -7.98
CA ASN A 304 19.21 -15.30 -7.36
C ASN A 304 19.76 -13.94 -7.80
N ALA A 305 20.40 -13.21 -6.87
CA ALA A 305 21.01 -11.92 -7.16
C ALA A 305 21.87 -12.03 -8.43
N LEU A 306 21.73 -11.06 -9.33
CA LEU A 306 22.63 -10.93 -10.47
C LEU A 306 24.05 -10.82 -9.89
N ARG A 307 24.89 -11.82 -10.20
CA ARG A 307 26.22 -11.96 -9.62
C ARG A 307 27.07 -10.71 -9.92
N SER A 308 27.26 -9.89 -8.94
CA SER A 308 28.45 -9.09 -8.81
C SER A 308 29.19 -9.68 -7.63
N GLY A 309 30.32 -10.28 -7.85
CA GLY A 309 31.33 -10.86 -6.98
C GLY A 309 31.29 -10.82 -5.43
N SER A 310 30.12 -10.71 -4.83
CA SER A 310 29.94 -10.68 -3.38
C SER A 310 29.51 -12.07 -2.89
N LYS A 311 30.25 -12.60 -1.95
CA LYS A 311 30.00 -13.88 -1.28
C LYS A 311 28.55 -13.89 -0.74
N SER A 312 27.81 -14.95 -1.04
CA SER A 312 26.51 -15.23 -0.44
C SER A 312 26.61 -15.16 1.10
N ILE A 313 25.68 -14.44 1.72
CA ILE A 313 25.52 -14.50 3.18
C ILE A 313 25.01 -15.90 3.49
N ILE A 314 25.89 -16.77 3.93
CA ILE A 314 25.50 -18.07 4.48
C ILE A 314 24.78 -17.76 5.79
N ARG A 315 23.48 -18.09 5.87
CA ARG A 315 22.77 -18.16 7.16
C ARG A 315 23.42 -19.29 7.95
N THR A 316 24.33 -18.96 8.86
CA THR A 316 24.81 -19.92 9.86
C THR A 316 23.64 -20.28 10.76
N PRO A 317 23.38 -21.58 10.98
CA PRO A 317 22.44 -22.00 12.01
C PRO A 317 22.86 -21.36 13.34
N ARG A 318 21.96 -20.69 14.02
CA ARG A 318 22.22 -20.16 15.35
C ARG A 318 22.34 -21.34 16.31
N TYR A 319 23.56 -21.75 16.63
CA TYR A 319 23.78 -22.55 17.83
C TYR A 319 23.59 -21.61 19.02
N ARG A 320 22.49 -21.80 19.75
CA ARG A 320 22.38 -21.30 21.13
C ARG A 320 22.91 -22.38 22.04
N TYR A 321 23.96 -22.05 22.79
CA TYR A 321 24.33 -22.76 24.01
C TYR A 321 23.35 -22.35 25.12
#